data_ff2476a275821eead1e016660f3c1791
#
_entry.id   ff2476a275821eead1e016660f3c1791
#
_cell.length_a   1.000
_cell.length_b   1.000
_cell.length_c   1.000
_cell.angle_alpha   90.00
_cell.angle_beta   90.00
_cell.angle_gamma   90.00
#
_symmetry.space_group_name_H-M   'P 1'
#
loop_
_entity.id
_entity.type
_entity.pdbx_description
1 polymer ?
#
loop_
_entity_poly.entity_id
_entity_poly.type
_entity_poly.pdbx_seq_one_letter_code
_entity_poly.pdbx_strand_id
1 'polypeptide(L)'
;GENGAGKSTLIKVLTGVYEKDGGEIHIKGQGGPVSIRSPQDAQNAGISTVYQEITLCPNLTVAENMYIGRTKGAFTNWKKMNAGAARMLEALDIPASPTQQLGSCSIAVQQMVAIARAVDMECKVLILDEPTSSLDEQEVEKLFKLMRDLKAKGVGIIFVTHFLDQVYEVCDRITVLRDGQLVGEYVIEDLPRVKLVSKMLGKELDDMASIKNDGENAKA
;
A
#
# COMPACT_ATOMS: atom_id res chain seq x y z
N GLY A 1 1.74 10.86 8.48
CA GLY A 1 1.32 11.36 9.79
C GLY A 1 2.01 10.60 10.90
N GLU A 2 2.10 11.19 12.07
CA GLU A 2 2.63 10.52 13.27
C GLU A 2 1.81 9.28 13.65
N ASN A 3 2.34 8.44 14.54
CA ASN A 3 1.59 7.33 15.10
C ASN A 3 0.33 7.87 15.81
N GLY A 4 -0.82 7.25 15.59
CA GLY A 4 -2.10 7.73 16.12
C GLY A 4 -2.86 8.73 15.24
N ALA A 5 -2.32 9.16 14.10
CA ALA A 5 -3.01 10.12 13.21
C ALA A 5 -4.30 9.59 12.55
N GLY A 6 -4.65 8.31 12.72
CA GLY A 6 -5.88 7.71 12.17
C GLY A 6 -5.67 6.93 10.87
N LYS A 7 -4.44 6.82 10.34
CA LYS A 7 -4.15 6.10 9.08
C LYS A 7 -4.63 4.64 9.11
N SER A 8 -4.21 3.88 10.12
CA SER A 8 -4.57 2.47 10.26
C SER A 8 -6.08 2.27 10.51
N THR A 9 -6.74 3.22 11.19
CA THR A 9 -8.19 3.20 11.37
C THR A 9 -8.90 3.38 10.03
N LEU A 10 -8.46 4.35 9.22
CA LEU A 10 -9.00 4.56 7.87
C LEU A 10 -8.82 3.32 7.00
N ILE A 11 -7.63 2.68 7.01
CA ILE A 11 -7.39 1.43 6.30
C ILE A 11 -8.37 0.35 6.76
N LYS A 12 -8.55 0.16 8.06
CA LYS A 12 -9.47 -0.85 8.62
C LYS A 12 -10.92 -0.61 8.20
N VAL A 13 -11.35 0.64 8.07
CA VAL A 13 -12.66 0.97 7.52
C VAL A 13 -12.74 0.65 6.03
N LEU A 14 -11.76 1.06 5.23
CA LEU A 14 -11.72 0.77 3.79
C LEU A 14 -11.66 -0.74 3.48
N THR A 15 -11.07 -1.51 4.38
CA THR A 15 -10.94 -2.97 4.25
C THR A 15 -12.06 -3.76 4.92
N GLY A 16 -13.04 -3.09 5.52
CA GLY A 16 -14.19 -3.74 6.17
C GLY A 16 -13.87 -4.49 7.47
N VAL A 17 -12.71 -4.21 8.08
CA VAL A 17 -12.36 -4.70 9.42
C VAL A 17 -13.12 -3.93 10.49
N TYR A 18 -13.34 -2.62 10.24
CA TYR A 18 -14.19 -1.77 11.06
C TYR A 18 -15.35 -1.25 10.22
N GLU A 19 -16.54 -1.21 10.81
CA GLU A 19 -17.68 -0.54 10.20
C GLU A 19 -17.50 0.98 10.31
N LYS A 20 -17.85 1.70 9.23
CA LYS A 20 -17.80 3.16 9.24
C LYS A 20 -18.98 3.75 10.01
N ASP A 21 -18.73 4.80 10.79
CA ASP A 21 -19.78 5.54 11.52
C ASP A 21 -20.61 6.43 10.57
N GLY A 22 -20.04 6.82 9.42
CA GLY A 22 -20.73 7.69 8.46
C GLY A 22 -19.92 7.91 7.18
N GLY A 23 -20.44 8.77 6.30
CA GLY A 23 -19.84 9.08 5.00
C GLY A 23 -20.04 7.99 3.95
N GLU A 24 -19.45 8.19 2.78
CA GLU A 24 -19.59 7.30 1.63
C GLU A 24 -18.21 6.93 1.07
N ILE A 25 -18.09 5.73 0.51
CA ILE A 25 -16.91 5.27 -0.20
C ILE A 25 -17.28 5.14 -1.67
N HIS A 26 -16.59 5.89 -2.53
CA HIS A 26 -16.78 5.86 -3.98
C HIS A 26 -15.53 5.30 -4.65
N ILE A 27 -15.71 4.31 -5.52
CA ILE A 27 -14.66 3.73 -6.35
C ILE A 27 -14.99 4.02 -7.81
N LYS A 28 -14.03 4.58 -8.54
CA LYS A 28 -14.20 4.89 -9.97
C LYS A 28 -14.66 3.66 -10.75
N GLY A 29 -15.70 3.81 -11.56
CA GLY A 29 -16.31 2.74 -12.35
C GLY A 29 -17.34 1.90 -11.59
N GLN A 30 -17.71 2.28 -10.38
CA GLN A 30 -18.89 1.80 -9.66
C GLN A 30 -20.00 2.84 -9.81
N GLY A 31 -21.24 2.41 -10.05
CA GLY A 31 -22.37 3.31 -10.32
C GLY A 31 -22.92 4.10 -9.12
N GLY A 32 -22.23 4.03 -7.97
CA GLY A 32 -22.63 4.71 -6.72
C GLY A 32 -21.69 4.37 -5.57
N PRO A 33 -22.04 4.77 -4.34
CA PRO A 33 -21.25 4.46 -3.16
C PRO A 33 -21.25 2.93 -2.90
N VAL A 34 -20.09 2.40 -2.50
CA VAL A 34 -19.96 0.99 -2.12
C VAL A 34 -20.21 0.81 -0.63
N SER A 35 -20.93 -0.26 -0.27
CA SER A 35 -21.13 -0.67 1.12
C SER A 35 -20.09 -1.72 1.49
N ILE A 36 -19.25 -1.42 2.46
CA ILE A 36 -18.21 -2.31 2.96
C ILE A 36 -18.48 -2.55 4.44
N ARG A 37 -18.87 -3.78 4.77
CA ARG A 37 -19.16 -4.24 6.14
C ARG A 37 -18.29 -5.43 6.56
N SER A 38 -17.54 -5.97 5.60
CA SER A 38 -16.65 -7.10 5.81
C SER A 38 -15.45 -7.04 4.88
N PRO A 39 -14.34 -7.74 5.18
CA PRO A 39 -13.22 -7.86 4.26
C PRO A 39 -13.61 -8.47 2.90
N GLN A 40 -14.62 -9.34 2.88
CA GLN A 40 -15.14 -9.89 1.63
C GLN A 40 -15.84 -8.83 0.78
N ASP A 41 -16.57 -7.89 1.40
CA ASP A 41 -17.20 -6.78 0.67
C ASP A 41 -16.15 -5.85 0.06
N ALA A 42 -15.07 -5.56 0.81
CA ALA A 42 -13.95 -4.76 0.31
C ALA A 42 -13.32 -5.43 -0.91
N GLN A 43 -13.06 -6.73 -0.83
CA GLN A 43 -12.51 -7.52 -1.92
C GLN A 43 -13.44 -7.54 -3.14
N ASN A 44 -14.74 -7.75 -2.94
CA ASN A 44 -15.76 -7.71 -4.00
C ASN A 44 -15.88 -6.33 -4.65
N ALA A 45 -15.63 -5.26 -3.90
CA ALA A 45 -15.57 -3.89 -4.40
C ALA A 45 -14.26 -3.60 -5.15
N GLY A 46 -13.29 -4.51 -5.12
CA GLY A 46 -11.98 -4.36 -5.76
C GLY A 46 -10.94 -3.67 -4.89
N ILE A 47 -11.11 -3.66 -3.56
CA ILE A 47 -10.10 -3.15 -2.62
C ILE A 47 -9.27 -4.33 -2.11
N SER A 48 -7.96 -4.24 -2.26
CA SER A 48 -7.01 -5.21 -1.71
C SER A 48 -5.96 -4.51 -0.88
N THR A 49 -5.47 -5.18 0.17
CA THR A 49 -4.46 -4.63 1.06
C THR A 49 -3.29 -5.56 1.19
N VAL A 50 -2.10 -5.00 1.12
CA VAL A 50 -0.85 -5.65 1.51
C VAL A 50 -0.36 -4.94 2.78
N TYR A 51 -0.41 -5.65 3.89
CA TYR A 51 0.02 -5.15 5.19
C TYR A 51 1.53 -5.24 5.36
N GLN A 52 2.08 -4.48 6.30
CA GLN A 52 3.49 -4.53 6.70
C GLN A 52 3.93 -5.95 7.08
N GLU A 53 3.09 -6.69 7.82
CA GLU A 53 3.31 -8.12 8.04
C GLU A 53 2.74 -8.91 6.87
N ILE A 54 3.61 -9.60 6.14
CA ILE A 54 3.23 -10.38 4.96
C ILE A 54 2.35 -11.55 5.40
N THR A 55 1.07 -11.50 5.04
CA THR A 55 0.06 -12.53 5.36
C THR A 55 0.12 -13.73 4.42
N LEU A 56 1.31 -14.06 3.92
CA LEU A 56 1.57 -15.20 3.04
C LEU A 56 2.17 -16.36 3.84
N CYS A 57 2.02 -17.57 3.31
CA CYS A 57 2.52 -18.79 3.93
C CYS A 57 3.94 -19.10 3.42
N PRO A 58 5.00 -18.88 4.20
CA PRO A 58 6.38 -19.05 3.73
C PRO A 58 6.72 -20.50 3.35
N ASN A 59 6.03 -21.47 3.92
CA ASN A 59 6.22 -22.91 3.66
C ASN A 59 5.53 -23.40 2.36
N LEU A 60 4.70 -22.56 1.75
CA LEU A 60 4.06 -22.86 0.48
C LEU A 60 4.84 -22.25 -0.68
N THR A 61 4.62 -22.78 -1.88
CA THR A 61 5.20 -22.23 -3.11
C THR A 61 4.60 -20.87 -3.43
N VAL A 62 5.27 -20.11 -4.30
CA VAL A 62 4.77 -18.82 -4.83
C VAL A 62 3.39 -19.00 -5.46
N ALA A 63 3.21 -20.03 -6.31
CA ALA A 63 1.93 -20.29 -6.96
C ALA A 63 0.83 -20.64 -5.94
N GLU A 64 1.12 -21.47 -4.93
CA GLU A 64 0.16 -21.76 -3.87
C GLU A 64 -0.27 -20.50 -3.13
N ASN A 65 0.67 -19.62 -2.78
CA ASN A 65 0.35 -18.36 -2.13
C ASN A 65 -0.51 -17.44 -3.00
N MET A 66 -0.32 -17.42 -4.30
CA MET A 66 -1.13 -16.61 -5.21
C MET A 66 -2.58 -17.12 -5.32
N TYR A 67 -2.80 -18.44 -5.17
CA TYR A 67 -4.12 -19.07 -5.40
C TYR A 67 -4.79 -19.63 -4.15
N ILE A 68 -4.17 -19.60 -2.99
CA ILE A 68 -4.75 -20.07 -1.72
C ILE A 68 -6.10 -19.39 -1.45
N GLY A 69 -7.09 -20.20 -1.07
CA GLY A 69 -8.46 -19.73 -0.81
C GLY A 69 -9.34 -19.54 -2.05
N ARG A 70 -8.82 -19.77 -3.27
CA ARG A 70 -9.56 -19.57 -4.52
C ARG A 70 -9.95 -20.86 -5.25
N THR A 71 -9.32 -21.98 -4.92
CA THR A 71 -9.61 -23.25 -5.55
C THR A 71 -10.96 -23.77 -5.09
N LYS A 72 -11.96 -23.71 -5.97
CA LYS A 72 -13.27 -24.33 -5.75
C LYS A 72 -13.18 -25.78 -6.23
N GLY A 73 -13.25 -26.75 -5.32
CA GLY A 73 -13.32 -28.18 -5.65
C GLY A 73 -12.24 -29.02 -4.99
N ALA A 74 -12.45 -30.35 -5.02
CA ALA A 74 -11.58 -31.34 -4.37
C ALA A 74 -10.24 -31.59 -5.10
N PHE A 75 -10.10 -31.10 -6.34
CA PHE A 75 -8.91 -31.33 -7.16
C PHE A 75 -8.27 -30.01 -7.60
N THR A 76 -7.07 -29.73 -7.11
CA THR A 76 -6.26 -28.58 -7.56
C THR A 76 -5.53 -28.94 -8.85
N ASN A 77 -5.76 -28.20 -9.92
CA ASN A 77 -5.00 -28.35 -11.15
C ASN A 77 -3.66 -27.59 -11.03
N TRP A 78 -2.67 -28.25 -10.46
CA TRP A 78 -1.32 -27.72 -10.24
C TRP A 78 -0.67 -27.16 -11.50
N LYS A 79 -0.84 -27.82 -12.65
CA LYS A 79 -0.26 -27.38 -13.92
C LYS A 79 -0.85 -26.04 -14.36
N LYS A 80 -2.17 -25.88 -14.24
CA LYS A 80 -2.86 -24.63 -14.59
C LYS A 80 -2.50 -23.51 -13.62
N MET A 81 -2.40 -23.81 -12.34
CA MET A 81 -2.03 -22.88 -11.27
C MET A 81 -0.61 -22.36 -11.47
N ASN A 82 0.37 -23.24 -11.68
CA ASN A 82 1.77 -22.83 -11.94
C ASN A 82 1.90 -22.03 -13.22
N ALA A 83 1.18 -22.41 -14.29
CA ALA A 83 1.20 -21.65 -15.54
C ALA A 83 0.56 -20.25 -15.39
N GLY A 84 -0.48 -20.11 -14.57
CA GLY A 84 -1.09 -18.82 -14.24
C GLY A 84 -0.14 -17.95 -13.44
N ALA A 85 0.48 -18.50 -12.40
CA ALA A 85 1.47 -17.80 -11.60
C ALA A 85 2.67 -17.36 -12.44
N ALA A 86 3.21 -18.23 -13.32
CA ALA A 86 4.32 -17.88 -14.20
C ALA A 86 4.02 -16.66 -15.07
N ARG A 87 2.84 -16.64 -15.71
CA ARG A 87 2.43 -15.50 -16.53
C ARG A 87 2.30 -14.19 -15.73
N MET A 88 1.79 -14.27 -14.50
CA MET A 88 1.63 -13.10 -13.65
C MET A 88 2.97 -12.57 -13.17
N LEU A 89 3.88 -13.45 -12.75
CA LEU A 89 5.24 -13.10 -12.33
C LEU A 89 6.01 -12.43 -13.48
N GLU A 90 5.92 -12.99 -14.68
CA GLU A 90 6.52 -12.41 -15.89
C GLU A 90 5.90 -11.05 -16.24
N ALA A 91 4.58 -10.92 -16.23
CA ALA A 91 3.86 -9.69 -16.57
C ALA A 91 4.14 -8.53 -15.59
N LEU A 92 4.57 -8.83 -14.37
CA LEU A 92 4.91 -7.87 -13.32
C LEU A 92 6.42 -7.78 -13.04
N ASP A 93 7.26 -8.45 -13.85
CA ASP A 93 8.72 -8.47 -13.72
C ASP A 93 9.19 -8.90 -12.30
N ILE A 94 8.53 -9.92 -11.72
CA ILE A 94 8.83 -10.44 -10.39
C ILE A 94 9.83 -11.60 -10.51
N PRO A 95 11.03 -11.49 -9.91
CA PRO A 95 12.08 -12.49 -10.06
C PRO A 95 11.86 -13.70 -9.13
N ALA A 96 10.83 -14.49 -9.40
CA ALA A 96 10.50 -15.69 -8.65
C ALA A 96 9.99 -16.81 -9.58
N SER A 97 10.20 -18.08 -9.18
CA SER A 97 9.58 -19.23 -9.85
C SER A 97 8.26 -19.60 -9.19
N PRO A 98 7.22 -20.00 -9.96
CA PRO A 98 5.95 -20.47 -9.39
C PRO A 98 6.10 -21.61 -8.38
N THR A 99 7.07 -22.50 -8.60
CA THR A 99 7.33 -23.69 -7.76
C THR A 99 8.34 -23.42 -6.64
N GLN A 100 8.94 -22.24 -6.60
CA GLN A 100 9.85 -21.85 -5.54
C GLN A 100 9.09 -21.68 -4.23
N GLN A 101 9.66 -22.14 -3.11
CA GLN A 101 9.11 -21.91 -1.78
C GLN A 101 9.21 -20.42 -1.43
N LEU A 102 8.10 -19.80 -1.00
CA LEU A 102 8.04 -18.37 -0.79
C LEU A 102 9.02 -17.88 0.28
N GLY A 103 9.21 -18.65 1.35
CA GLY A 103 10.17 -18.32 2.41
C GLY A 103 11.63 -18.28 1.98
N SER A 104 11.98 -18.81 0.80
CA SER A 104 13.32 -18.70 0.22
C SER A 104 13.51 -17.42 -0.61
N CYS A 105 12.45 -16.66 -0.84
CA CYS A 105 12.51 -15.38 -1.54
C CYS A 105 12.89 -14.25 -0.57
N SER A 106 13.49 -13.16 -1.11
CA SER A 106 13.69 -11.93 -0.33
C SER A 106 12.36 -11.33 0.11
N ILE A 107 12.37 -10.50 1.13
CA ILE A 107 11.18 -9.82 1.64
C ILE A 107 10.52 -8.98 0.53
N ALA A 108 11.32 -8.31 -0.30
CA ALA A 108 10.82 -7.56 -1.45
C ALA A 108 10.06 -8.44 -2.43
N VAL A 109 10.60 -9.61 -2.77
CA VAL A 109 9.93 -10.56 -3.66
C VAL A 109 8.64 -11.09 -3.03
N GLN A 110 8.64 -11.37 -1.73
CA GLN A 110 7.42 -11.77 -1.01
C GLN A 110 6.35 -10.66 -1.06
N GLN A 111 6.73 -9.40 -0.88
CA GLN A 111 5.83 -8.24 -1.05
C GLN A 111 5.27 -8.16 -2.47
N MET A 112 6.13 -8.31 -3.48
CA MET A 112 5.69 -8.30 -4.87
C MET A 112 4.74 -9.45 -5.20
N VAL A 113 4.94 -10.64 -4.62
CA VAL A 113 4.02 -11.78 -4.77
C VAL A 113 2.65 -11.48 -4.11
N ALA A 114 2.63 -10.83 -2.95
CA ALA A 114 1.39 -10.39 -2.31
C ALA A 114 0.63 -9.38 -3.19
N ILE A 115 1.35 -8.44 -3.83
CA ILE A 115 0.80 -7.49 -4.79
C ILE A 115 0.27 -8.23 -6.03
N ALA A 116 1.05 -9.18 -6.59
CA ALA A 116 0.63 -9.97 -7.74
C ALA A 116 -0.66 -10.74 -7.46
N ARG A 117 -0.81 -11.32 -6.26
CA ARG A 117 -2.05 -11.95 -5.81
C ARG A 117 -3.23 -10.98 -5.82
N ALA A 118 -3.05 -9.75 -5.31
CA ALA A 118 -4.09 -8.75 -5.30
C ALA A 118 -4.51 -8.33 -6.72
N VAL A 119 -3.53 -8.15 -7.61
CA VAL A 119 -3.75 -7.79 -9.02
C VAL A 119 -4.48 -8.90 -9.78
N ASP A 120 -4.10 -10.16 -9.56
CA ASP A 120 -4.77 -11.32 -10.17
C ASP A 120 -6.24 -11.47 -9.69
N MET A 121 -6.60 -10.81 -8.60
CA MET A 121 -7.97 -10.68 -8.10
C MET A 121 -8.70 -9.44 -8.66
N GLU A 122 -8.17 -8.83 -9.73
CA GLU A 122 -8.75 -7.66 -10.40
C GLU A 122 -8.97 -6.47 -9.44
N CYS A 123 -8.01 -6.21 -8.53
CA CYS A 123 -8.12 -5.08 -7.64
C CYS A 123 -8.14 -3.75 -8.40
N LYS A 124 -9.02 -2.86 -7.98
CA LYS A 124 -9.12 -1.47 -8.48
C LYS A 124 -8.35 -0.50 -7.59
N VAL A 125 -8.30 -0.83 -6.30
CA VAL A 125 -7.60 -0.05 -5.29
C VAL A 125 -6.70 -0.99 -4.49
N LEU A 126 -5.40 -0.71 -4.52
CA LEU A 126 -4.37 -1.43 -3.78
C LEU A 126 -3.88 -0.56 -2.61
N ILE A 127 -4.03 -1.05 -1.40
CA ILE A 127 -3.52 -0.39 -0.20
C ILE A 127 -2.21 -1.06 0.20
N LEU A 128 -1.15 -0.28 0.32
CA LEU A 128 0.18 -0.70 0.74
C LEU A 128 0.49 -0.02 2.08
N ASP A 129 0.55 -0.80 3.15
CA ASP A 129 0.81 -0.29 4.50
C ASP A 129 2.26 -0.59 4.89
N GLU A 130 3.10 0.46 4.93
CA GLU A 130 4.54 0.42 5.26
C GLU A 130 5.34 -0.62 4.44
N PRO A 131 5.14 -0.76 3.11
CA PRO A 131 5.67 -1.88 2.34
C PRO A 131 7.20 -1.83 2.18
N THR A 132 7.84 -0.72 2.50
CA THR A 132 9.29 -0.50 2.31
C THR A 132 10.09 -0.56 3.60
N SER A 133 9.47 -0.79 4.75
CA SER A 133 10.10 -0.68 6.07
C SER A 133 11.28 -1.63 6.30
N SER A 134 11.35 -2.74 5.57
CA SER A 134 12.38 -3.78 5.70
C SER A 134 13.16 -4.01 4.39
N LEU A 135 13.06 -3.08 3.43
CA LEU A 135 13.68 -3.19 2.11
C LEU A 135 14.94 -2.31 2.01
N ASP A 136 15.92 -2.78 1.26
CA ASP A 136 17.04 -1.94 0.85
C ASP A 136 16.66 -1.01 -0.32
N GLU A 137 17.53 -0.07 -0.69
CA GLU A 137 17.27 0.93 -1.73
C GLU A 137 16.98 0.29 -3.11
N GLN A 138 17.67 -0.79 -3.46
CA GLN A 138 17.46 -1.48 -4.74
C GLN A 138 16.12 -2.22 -4.76
N GLU A 139 15.73 -2.79 -3.63
CA GLU A 139 14.43 -3.46 -3.45
C GLU A 139 13.29 -2.45 -3.47
N VAL A 140 13.46 -1.28 -2.84
CA VAL A 140 12.49 -0.17 -2.88
C VAL A 140 12.25 0.27 -4.33
N GLU A 141 13.32 0.46 -5.12
CA GLU A 141 13.17 0.88 -6.52
C GLU A 141 12.41 -0.15 -7.37
N LYS A 142 12.63 -1.45 -7.16
CA LYS A 142 11.87 -2.51 -7.83
C LYS A 142 10.39 -2.45 -7.46
N LEU A 143 10.08 -2.23 -6.17
CA LEU A 143 8.71 -2.07 -5.70
C LEU A 143 8.06 -0.83 -6.32
N PHE A 144 8.76 0.30 -6.38
CA PHE A 144 8.26 1.54 -6.99
C PHE A 144 8.02 1.40 -8.49
N LYS A 145 8.91 0.69 -9.21
CA LYS A 145 8.67 0.32 -10.61
C LYS A 145 7.36 -0.44 -10.76
N LEU A 146 7.14 -1.48 -9.94
CA LEU A 146 5.90 -2.25 -9.95
C LEU A 146 4.67 -1.36 -9.68
N MET A 147 4.76 -0.45 -8.70
CA MET A 147 3.67 0.49 -8.39
C MET A 147 3.37 1.42 -9.58
N ARG A 148 4.41 1.96 -10.25
CA ARG A 148 4.24 2.82 -11.45
C ARG A 148 3.58 2.04 -12.59
N ASP A 149 3.97 0.79 -12.80
CA ASP A 149 3.39 -0.10 -13.83
C ASP A 149 1.91 -0.41 -13.54
N LEU A 150 1.55 -0.67 -12.29
CA LEU A 150 0.16 -0.90 -11.88
C LEU A 150 -0.69 0.36 -12.01
N LYS A 151 -0.16 1.52 -11.63
CA LYS A 151 -0.81 2.81 -11.84
C LYS A 151 -1.09 3.07 -13.33
N ALA A 152 -0.13 2.78 -14.20
CA ALA A 152 -0.30 2.91 -15.66
C ALA A 152 -1.40 1.97 -16.21
N LYS A 153 -1.65 0.84 -15.55
CA LYS A 153 -2.75 -0.09 -15.84
C LYS A 153 -4.08 0.33 -15.22
N GLY A 154 -4.14 1.48 -14.53
CA GLY A 154 -5.36 2.05 -13.94
C GLY A 154 -5.68 1.59 -12.52
N VAL A 155 -4.78 0.93 -11.83
CA VAL A 155 -4.93 0.59 -10.41
C VAL A 155 -4.68 1.85 -9.57
N GLY A 156 -5.65 2.22 -8.71
CA GLY A 156 -5.45 3.25 -7.69
C GLY A 156 -4.60 2.71 -6.55
N ILE A 157 -3.56 3.42 -6.13
CA ILE A 157 -2.67 2.96 -5.06
C ILE A 157 -2.75 3.91 -3.88
N ILE A 158 -3.05 3.38 -2.70
CA ILE A 158 -2.94 4.08 -1.42
C ILE A 158 -1.65 3.59 -0.76
N PHE A 159 -0.64 4.46 -0.73
CA PHE A 159 0.67 4.17 -0.17
C PHE A 159 0.80 4.83 1.20
N VAL A 160 0.91 4.03 2.25
CA VAL A 160 1.09 4.50 3.63
C VAL A 160 2.53 4.27 4.03
N THR A 161 3.21 5.34 4.41
CA THR A 161 4.61 5.32 4.85
C THR A 161 4.91 6.50 5.78
N HIS A 162 5.96 6.38 6.55
CA HIS A 162 6.55 7.48 7.31
C HIS A 162 7.81 8.06 6.60
N PHE A 163 8.26 7.45 5.50
CA PHE A 163 9.39 7.93 4.71
C PHE A 163 8.96 9.00 3.71
N LEU A 164 9.13 10.27 4.06
CA LEU A 164 8.67 11.39 3.22
C LEU A 164 9.36 11.43 1.86
N ASP A 165 10.64 11.05 1.77
CA ASP A 165 11.36 10.99 0.50
C ASP A 165 10.67 10.08 -0.51
N GLN A 166 10.22 8.92 -0.07
CA GLN A 166 9.47 7.96 -0.87
C GLN A 166 8.12 8.50 -1.35
N VAL A 167 7.43 9.30 -0.50
CA VAL A 167 6.18 9.94 -0.89
C VAL A 167 6.40 10.89 -2.06
N TYR A 168 7.45 11.71 -2.01
CA TYR A 168 7.78 12.64 -3.09
C TYR A 168 8.26 11.95 -4.36
N GLU A 169 8.77 10.74 -4.25
CA GLU A 169 9.28 9.98 -5.38
C GLU A 169 8.18 9.27 -6.18
N VAL A 170 7.17 8.70 -5.49
CA VAL A 170 6.23 7.76 -6.14
C VAL A 170 4.78 8.20 -6.12
N CYS A 171 4.40 9.18 -5.27
CA CYS A 171 3.02 9.62 -5.14
C CYS A 171 2.71 10.85 -5.99
N ASP A 172 1.47 10.98 -6.45
CA ASP A 172 0.95 12.18 -7.12
C ASP A 172 0.30 13.14 -6.12
N ARG A 173 -0.35 12.57 -5.10
CA ARG A 173 -1.14 13.32 -4.12
C ARG A 173 -0.82 12.81 -2.73
N ILE A 174 -0.98 13.69 -1.75
CA ILE A 174 -0.85 13.35 -0.33
C ILE A 174 -2.08 13.80 0.45
N THR A 175 -2.61 12.90 1.27
CA THR A 175 -3.63 13.19 2.26
C THR A 175 -2.99 13.24 3.64
N VAL A 176 -3.12 14.36 4.34
CA VAL A 176 -2.56 14.57 5.67
C VAL A 176 -3.65 14.36 6.71
N LEU A 177 -3.42 13.41 7.60
CA LEU A 177 -4.24 13.17 8.77
C LEU A 177 -3.45 13.55 10.03
N ARG A 178 -4.12 14.15 11.01
CA ARG A 178 -3.60 14.47 12.33
C ARG A 178 -4.70 14.32 13.37
N ASP A 179 -4.44 13.57 14.44
CA ASP A 179 -5.39 13.33 15.55
C ASP A 179 -6.77 12.82 15.07
N GLY A 180 -6.76 11.93 14.05
CA GLY A 180 -7.98 11.38 13.47
C GLY A 180 -8.73 12.33 12.52
N GLN A 181 -8.23 13.54 12.29
CA GLN A 181 -8.88 14.56 11.45
C GLN A 181 -8.15 14.75 10.13
N LEU A 182 -8.90 15.08 9.09
CA LEU A 182 -8.34 15.48 7.80
C LEU A 182 -7.78 16.91 7.91
N VAL A 183 -6.46 17.04 7.75
CA VAL A 183 -5.79 18.34 7.65
C VAL A 183 -5.92 18.91 6.24
N GLY A 184 -5.80 18.05 5.23
CA GLY A 184 -5.99 18.43 3.83
C GLY A 184 -5.44 17.40 2.86
N GLU A 185 -5.75 17.63 1.59
CA GLU A 185 -5.27 16.86 0.45
C GLU A 185 -4.52 17.79 -0.50
N TYR A 186 -3.38 17.37 -0.99
CA TYR A 186 -2.47 18.20 -1.78
C TYR A 186 -1.89 17.41 -2.95
N VAL A 187 -1.63 18.10 -4.05
CA VAL A 187 -0.79 17.61 -5.13
C VAL A 187 0.67 17.72 -4.67
N ILE A 188 1.46 16.68 -4.87
CA ILE A 188 2.84 16.59 -4.38
C ILE A 188 3.72 17.71 -4.98
N GLU A 189 3.56 17.97 -6.28
CA GLU A 189 4.33 19.00 -6.99
C GLU A 189 4.14 20.41 -6.40
N ASP A 190 2.96 20.67 -5.84
CA ASP A 190 2.59 21.96 -5.27
C ASP A 190 2.89 22.09 -3.76
N LEU A 191 3.35 21.02 -3.11
CA LEU A 191 3.57 20.97 -1.67
C LEU A 191 5.05 20.81 -1.30
N PRO A 192 5.79 21.89 -1.01
CA PRO A 192 7.16 21.78 -0.51
C PRO A 192 7.23 20.97 0.80
N ARG A 193 8.31 20.20 0.98
CA ARG A 193 8.51 19.31 2.15
C ARG A 193 8.36 20.03 3.49
N VAL A 194 8.87 21.25 3.60
CA VAL A 194 8.76 22.06 4.83
C VAL A 194 7.31 22.35 5.17
N LYS A 195 6.48 22.68 4.17
CA LYS A 195 5.03 22.87 4.36
C LYS A 195 4.30 21.59 4.75
N LEU A 196 4.71 20.44 4.19
CA LEU A 196 4.15 19.16 4.57
C LEU A 196 4.43 18.86 6.04
N VAL A 197 5.68 19.00 6.48
CA VAL A 197 6.08 18.76 7.88
C VAL A 197 5.32 19.70 8.82
N SER A 198 5.21 20.99 8.50
CA SER A 198 4.43 21.97 9.25
C SER A 198 2.96 21.52 9.43
N LYS A 199 2.32 21.09 8.35
CA LYS A 199 0.93 20.58 8.40
C LYS A 199 0.79 19.31 9.23
N MET A 200 1.77 18.40 9.18
CA MET A 200 1.78 17.19 9.98
C MET A 200 1.94 17.48 11.48
N LEU A 201 2.79 18.43 11.83
CA LEU A 201 3.06 18.81 13.22
C LEU A 201 2.06 19.82 13.79
N GLY A 202 1.27 20.48 12.94
CA GLY A 202 0.33 21.53 13.36
C GLY A 202 1.00 22.82 13.83
N LYS A 203 2.26 23.05 13.44
CA LYS A 203 3.01 24.26 13.74
C LYS A 203 3.07 25.15 12.52
N GLU A 204 2.95 26.47 12.68
CA GLU A 204 3.16 27.42 11.59
C GLU A 204 4.66 27.50 11.25
N LEU A 205 4.98 27.89 10.00
CA LEU A 205 6.37 27.94 9.51
C LEU A 205 7.24 28.93 10.31
N ASP A 206 6.62 29.98 10.85
CA ASP A 206 7.32 31.00 11.67
C ASP A 206 7.79 30.45 13.01
N ASP A 207 7.04 29.51 13.62
CA ASP A 207 7.46 28.81 14.85
C ASP A 207 8.64 27.86 14.60
N MET A 208 8.77 27.30 13.40
CA MET A 208 9.89 26.42 13.05
C MET A 208 11.19 27.20 12.75
N ALA A 209 11.09 28.45 12.30
CA ALA A 209 12.25 29.34 12.10
C ALA A 209 12.82 29.79 13.45
N SER A 210 11.98 30.02 14.46
CA SER A 210 12.43 30.39 15.81
C SER A 210 13.20 29.29 16.52
N ILE A 211 12.82 28.03 16.33
CA ILE A 211 13.50 26.86 16.92
C ILE A 211 14.93 26.68 16.34
N LYS A 212 15.17 27.05 15.08
CA LYS A 212 16.51 27.00 14.50
C LYS A 212 17.45 28.08 15.08
N ASN A 213 16.93 29.28 15.37
CA ASN A 213 17.71 30.36 15.92
C ASN A 213 18.10 30.15 17.40
N ASP A 214 17.25 29.46 18.19
CA ASP A 214 17.56 29.11 19.57
C ASP A 214 18.62 28.01 19.69
N GLY A 215 18.73 27.14 18.69
CA GLY A 215 19.76 26.08 18.65
C GLY A 215 21.16 26.57 18.30
N GLU A 216 21.31 27.70 17.60
CA GLU A 216 22.59 28.31 17.29
C GLU A 216 23.12 29.20 18.43
N ASN A 217 22.24 29.83 19.21
CA ASN A 217 22.62 30.65 20.36
C ASN A 217 22.97 29.85 21.63
N ALA A 218 22.68 28.53 21.67
CA ALA A 218 23.07 27.65 22.79
C ALA A 218 24.46 27.02 22.63
N LYS A 219 25.23 27.40 21.60
CA LYS A 219 26.61 26.92 21.32
C LYS A 219 27.66 28.02 21.30
N ALA A 220 27.37 29.19 21.85
CA ALA A 220 28.33 30.27 22.02
C ALA A 220 28.78 30.41 23.50
#